data_e78c942e5bb1f06de2b508809f7a8d51
#
_entry.id   e78c942e5bb1f06de2b508809f7a8d51
#
_cell.length_a   1.000
_cell.length_b   1.000
_cell.length_c   1.000
_cell.angle_alpha   90.00
_cell.angle_beta   90.00
_cell.angle_gamma   90.00
#
_symmetry.space_group_name_H-M   'P 1'
#
loop_
_entity.id
_entity.type
_entity.pdbx_description
1 polymer ?
#
loop_
_entity_poly.entity_id
_entity_poly.type
_entity_poly.pdbx_seq_one_letter_code
_entity_poly.pdbx_strand_id
1 'polypeptide(L)'
;MATELEHGLADVRMWGGTAVMDAIRMAVDHLRKGTKEKKVLLVITDGEDDSSDIQQDALLNLLQKSDVTVYAIGLLSQEPTNARKNATKLLQAVAKVSGGASYFPSTVEEVEALATQVAHDIRNQYVLEFPVPSGTKVGPHSLRVNAESKSRGKLTVRTRPGYYYQPATASPAKR
;
A
#
# COMPACT_ATOMS: atom_id res chain seq x y z
N MET A 1 14.37 18.70 2.28
CA MET A 1 13.63 17.41 2.11
C MET A 1 14.53 16.18 2.27
N ALA A 2 15.60 15.97 1.48
CA ALA A 2 16.49 14.83 1.71
C ALA A 2 17.19 14.87 3.07
N THR A 3 17.72 16.04 3.45
CA THR A 3 18.35 16.32 4.75
C THR A 3 17.44 16.12 5.96
N GLU A 4 16.15 16.46 5.86
CA GLU A 4 15.19 16.25 6.96
C GLU A 4 14.89 14.76 7.16
N LEU A 5 14.86 13.98 6.08
CA LEU A 5 14.70 12.54 6.15
C LEU A 5 15.94 11.87 6.78
N GLU A 6 17.14 12.30 6.40
CA GLU A 6 18.40 11.82 6.96
C GLU A 6 18.50 12.13 8.47
N HIS A 7 18.13 13.32 8.91
CA HIS A 7 18.07 13.68 10.33
C HIS A 7 17.03 12.85 11.09
N GLY A 8 15.83 12.65 10.50
CA GLY A 8 14.78 11.83 11.11
C GLY A 8 15.21 10.36 11.29
N LEU A 9 15.96 9.81 10.34
CA LEU A 9 16.49 8.44 10.43
C LEU A 9 17.63 8.31 11.47
N ALA A 10 18.47 9.32 11.63
CA ALA A 10 19.57 9.32 12.59
C ALA A 10 19.10 9.34 14.05
N ASP A 11 17.92 9.89 14.31
CA ASP A 11 17.34 10.01 15.66
C ASP A 11 16.54 8.77 16.11
N VAL A 12 16.29 7.82 15.19
CA VAL A 12 15.51 6.61 15.51
C VAL A 12 16.36 5.64 16.33
N ARG A 13 15.94 5.41 17.60
CA ARG A 13 16.52 4.37 18.44
C ARG A 13 15.80 3.04 18.14
N MET A 14 16.54 2.07 17.66
CA MET A 14 16.03 0.72 17.42
C MET A 14 15.99 -0.06 18.72
N TRP A 15 14.81 -0.28 19.28
CA TRP A 15 14.56 -1.10 20.47
C TRP A 15 13.30 -1.94 20.26
N GLY A 16 13.37 -3.23 20.64
CA GLY A 16 12.22 -4.13 20.62
C GLY A 16 12.05 -4.89 19.29
N GLY A 17 10.86 -5.43 19.07
CA GLY A 17 10.49 -6.18 17.88
C GLY A 17 10.06 -5.28 16.71
N THR A 18 9.61 -5.91 15.65
CA THR A 18 9.21 -5.24 14.40
C THR A 18 7.68 -5.13 14.33
N ALA A 19 7.15 -3.91 14.36
CA ALA A 19 5.71 -3.62 14.32
C ALA A 19 5.28 -3.03 12.96
N VAL A 20 5.45 -3.79 11.88
CA VAL A 20 5.19 -3.34 10.49
C VAL A 20 3.72 -2.99 10.28
N MET A 21 2.79 -3.80 10.80
CA MET A 21 1.36 -3.58 10.62
C MET A 21 0.89 -2.31 11.33
N ASP A 22 1.38 -2.04 12.54
CA ASP A 22 1.07 -0.80 13.26
C ASP A 22 1.68 0.41 12.57
N ALA A 23 2.91 0.31 12.05
CA ALA A 23 3.55 1.37 11.28
C ALA A 23 2.75 1.70 10.02
N ILE A 24 2.27 0.68 9.29
CA ILE A 24 1.40 0.87 8.11
C ILE A 24 0.10 1.56 8.52
N ARG A 25 -0.56 1.12 9.60
CA ARG A 25 -1.78 1.75 10.12
C ARG A 25 -1.57 3.24 10.41
N MET A 26 -0.53 3.57 11.17
CA MET A 26 -0.20 4.94 11.52
C MET A 26 0.10 5.81 10.28
N ALA A 27 0.85 5.26 9.33
CA ALA A 27 1.17 5.95 8.08
C ALA A 27 -0.08 6.21 7.22
N VAL A 28 -1.01 5.24 7.14
CA VAL A 28 -2.29 5.41 6.44
C VAL A 28 -3.13 6.51 7.10
N ASP A 29 -3.22 6.53 8.43
CA ASP A 29 -3.95 7.57 9.17
C ASP A 29 -3.32 8.96 8.97
N HIS A 30 -1.99 9.03 8.86
CA HIS A 30 -1.28 10.26 8.53
C HIS A 30 -1.57 10.73 7.09
N LEU A 31 -1.46 9.83 6.12
CA LEU A 31 -1.70 10.14 4.70
C LEU A 31 -3.14 10.57 4.41
N ARG A 32 -4.12 10.06 5.16
CA ARG A 32 -5.53 10.47 5.03
C ARG A 32 -5.76 11.95 5.32
N LYS A 33 -4.89 12.58 6.12
CA LYS A 33 -4.92 14.03 6.42
C LYS A 33 -4.40 14.88 5.26
N GLY A 34 -3.66 14.27 4.33
CA GLY A 34 -3.10 14.95 3.18
C GLY A 34 -4.17 15.34 2.16
N THR A 35 -3.96 16.47 1.49
CA THR A 35 -4.87 17.04 0.48
C THR A 35 -4.59 16.56 -0.96
N LYS A 36 -3.52 15.81 -1.17
CA LYS A 36 -3.16 15.31 -2.50
C LYS A 36 -4.02 14.10 -2.87
N GLU A 37 -4.43 14.02 -4.13
CA GLU A 37 -5.23 12.93 -4.66
C GLU A 37 -4.49 11.59 -4.64
N LYS A 38 -3.21 11.59 -5.02
CA LYS A 38 -2.37 10.40 -4.98
C LYS A 38 -1.70 10.26 -3.62
N LYS A 39 -2.09 9.23 -2.89
CA LYS A 39 -1.49 8.87 -1.60
C LYS A 39 -0.79 7.54 -1.73
N VAL A 40 0.51 7.54 -1.55
CA VAL A 40 1.36 6.37 -1.71
C VAL A 40 2.18 6.17 -0.45
N LEU A 41 2.21 4.94 0.03
CA LEU A 41 3.07 4.49 1.12
C LEU A 41 4.10 3.50 0.55
N LEU A 42 5.38 3.76 0.77
CA LEU A 42 6.44 2.80 0.54
C LEU A 42 6.86 2.22 1.89
N VAL A 43 6.72 0.92 2.03
CA VAL A 43 7.15 0.15 3.20
C VAL A 43 8.43 -0.59 2.84
N ILE A 44 9.45 -0.45 3.66
CA ILE A 44 10.71 -1.21 3.54
C ILE A 44 10.93 -1.89 4.89
N THR A 45 11.08 -3.21 4.88
CA THR A 45 11.33 -3.99 6.09
C THR A 45 12.30 -5.13 5.79
N ASP A 46 13.09 -5.50 6.78
CA ASP A 46 14.01 -6.62 6.75
C ASP A 46 13.56 -7.81 7.61
N GLY A 47 12.41 -7.69 8.30
CA GLY A 47 11.91 -8.71 9.21
C GLY A 47 10.41 -8.99 9.14
N GLU A 48 10.03 -10.05 9.90
CA GLU A 48 8.65 -10.41 10.17
C GLU A 48 8.02 -9.40 11.16
N ASP A 49 6.71 -9.20 11.06
CA ASP A 49 5.94 -8.51 12.08
C ASP A 49 5.74 -9.42 13.30
N ASP A 50 6.31 -9.04 14.43
CA ASP A 50 6.26 -9.80 15.68
C ASP A 50 5.72 -9.00 16.87
N SER A 51 5.47 -7.69 16.68
CA SER A 51 5.19 -6.77 17.77
C SER A 51 4.00 -5.83 17.53
N SER A 52 3.27 -5.98 16.43
CA SER A 52 2.09 -5.16 16.17
C SER A 52 0.90 -5.55 17.03
N ASP A 53 0.17 -4.54 17.51
CA ASP A 53 -1.10 -4.71 18.23
C ASP A 53 -2.28 -4.95 17.27
N ILE A 54 -2.24 -4.36 16.06
CA ILE A 54 -3.29 -4.53 15.08
C ILE A 54 -3.28 -5.92 14.46
N GLN A 55 -4.46 -6.53 14.31
CA GLN A 55 -4.60 -7.79 13.60
C GLN A 55 -4.57 -7.59 12.07
N GLN A 56 -4.01 -8.56 11.32
CA GLN A 56 -3.87 -8.47 9.87
C GLN A 56 -5.19 -8.17 9.16
N ASP A 57 -6.29 -8.83 9.53
CA ASP A 57 -7.60 -8.61 8.91
C ASP A 57 -8.12 -7.19 9.12
N ALA A 58 -7.87 -6.61 10.31
CA ALA A 58 -8.23 -5.23 10.60
C ALA A 58 -7.41 -4.25 9.74
N LEU A 59 -6.11 -4.49 9.56
CA LEU A 59 -5.26 -3.71 8.67
C LEU A 59 -5.72 -3.79 7.22
N LEU A 60 -6.00 -5.00 6.71
CA LEU A 60 -6.47 -5.17 5.32
C LEU A 60 -7.81 -4.47 5.08
N ASN A 61 -8.73 -4.54 6.03
CA ASN A 61 -10.00 -3.82 5.99
C ASN A 61 -9.80 -2.29 5.98
N LEU A 62 -8.85 -1.78 6.77
CA LEU A 62 -8.50 -0.36 6.79
C LEU A 62 -7.95 0.09 5.43
N LEU A 63 -7.04 -0.69 4.84
CA LEU A 63 -6.47 -0.42 3.53
C LEU A 63 -7.51 -0.45 2.42
N GLN A 64 -8.45 -1.41 2.47
CA GLN A 64 -9.54 -1.50 1.50
C GLN A 64 -10.45 -0.26 1.50
N LYS A 65 -10.65 0.35 2.68
CA LYS A 65 -11.44 1.57 2.87
C LYS A 65 -10.65 2.87 2.67
N SER A 66 -9.34 2.78 2.53
CA SER A 66 -8.46 3.95 2.33
C SER A 66 -8.23 4.20 0.84
N ASP A 67 -7.75 5.38 0.49
CA ASP A 67 -7.27 5.77 -0.84
C ASP A 67 -5.75 5.61 -1.00
N VAL A 68 -5.07 5.01 -0.01
CA VAL A 68 -3.61 4.83 0.00
C VAL A 68 -3.22 3.60 -0.81
N THR A 69 -2.28 3.76 -1.73
CA THR A 69 -1.63 2.65 -2.44
C THR A 69 -0.33 2.29 -1.72
N VAL A 70 -0.14 1.02 -1.39
CA VAL A 70 1.04 0.56 -0.65
C VAL A 70 1.97 -0.21 -1.57
N TYR A 71 3.22 0.25 -1.67
CA TYR A 71 4.33 -0.50 -2.22
C TYR A 71 5.16 -1.06 -1.07
N ALA A 72 5.63 -2.29 -1.20
CA ALA A 72 6.42 -2.94 -0.17
C ALA A 72 7.71 -3.54 -0.74
N ILE A 73 8.82 -3.35 -0.03
CA ILE A 73 10.11 -3.98 -0.31
C ILE A 73 10.51 -4.76 0.94
N GLY A 74 10.62 -6.09 0.81
CA GLY A 74 11.02 -6.98 1.89
C GLY A 74 12.44 -7.51 1.67
N LEU A 75 13.39 -7.10 2.51
CA LEU A 75 14.78 -7.56 2.52
C LEU A 75 14.91 -8.84 3.37
N LEU A 76 14.16 -9.88 3.01
CA LEU A 76 13.91 -11.06 3.84
C LEU A 76 14.90 -12.21 3.61
N SER A 77 16.02 -11.97 2.92
CA SER A 77 16.98 -13.04 2.57
C SER A 77 17.66 -13.66 3.80
N GLN A 78 17.83 -12.90 4.87
CA GLN A 78 18.46 -13.34 6.12
C GLN A 78 17.45 -13.93 7.12
N GLU A 79 16.15 -13.78 6.87
CA GLU A 79 15.11 -14.27 7.75
C GLU A 79 14.99 -15.80 7.75
N PRO A 80 14.68 -16.43 8.90
CA PRO A 80 14.32 -17.84 8.98
C PRO A 80 13.14 -18.16 8.05
N THR A 81 13.09 -19.38 7.53
CA THR A 81 12.13 -19.76 6.48
C THR A 81 10.66 -19.46 6.84
N ASN A 82 10.26 -19.65 8.10
CA ASN A 82 8.88 -19.39 8.51
C ASN A 82 8.59 -17.90 8.62
N ALA A 83 9.47 -17.14 9.27
CA ALA A 83 9.42 -15.69 9.37
C ALA A 83 9.35 -15.04 7.99
N ARG A 84 10.26 -15.44 7.09
CA ARG A 84 10.26 -14.99 5.70
C ARG A 84 8.94 -15.27 4.97
N LYS A 85 8.35 -16.47 5.13
CA LYS A 85 7.06 -16.81 4.52
C LYS A 85 5.93 -15.94 5.06
N ASN A 86 5.89 -15.69 6.35
CA ASN A 86 4.86 -14.87 6.99
C ASN A 86 4.98 -13.40 6.55
N ALA A 87 6.18 -12.82 6.62
CA ALA A 87 6.45 -11.47 6.14
C ALA A 87 6.09 -11.31 4.65
N THR A 88 6.49 -12.27 3.81
CA THR A 88 6.15 -12.27 2.38
C THR A 88 4.62 -12.24 2.16
N LYS A 89 3.87 -13.11 2.86
CA LYS A 89 2.41 -13.16 2.75
C LYS A 89 1.74 -11.86 3.19
N LEU A 90 2.20 -11.28 4.31
CA LEU A 90 1.70 -10.02 4.82
C LEU A 90 1.91 -8.89 3.80
N LEU A 91 3.15 -8.70 3.33
CA LEU A 91 3.50 -7.64 2.39
C LEU A 91 2.78 -7.79 1.05
N GLN A 92 2.62 -9.04 0.56
CA GLN A 92 1.83 -9.33 -0.64
C GLN A 92 0.35 -8.99 -0.45
N ALA A 93 -0.24 -9.34 0.70
CA ALA A 93 -1.64 -9.05 1.00
C ALA A 93 -1.91 -7.54 1.08
N VAL A 94 -1.04 -6.81 1.78
CA VAL A 94 -1.11 -5.35 1.93
C VAL A 94 -1.00 -4.64 0.58
N ALA A 95 0.00 -5.01 -0.23
CA ALA A 95 0.19 -4.44 -1.57
C ALA A 95 -1.00 -4.76 -2.47
N LYS A 96 -1.48 -6.00 -2.50
CA LYS A 96 -2.59 -6.45 -3.33
C LYS A 96 -3.89 -5.71 -3.01
N VAL A 97 -4.27 -5.61 -1.74
CA VAL A 97 -5.54 -4.98 -1.34
C VAL A 97 -5.55 -3.49 -1.63
N SER A 98 -4.39 -2.83 -1.58
CA SER A 98 -4.22 -1.40 -1.85
C SER A 98 -3.97 -1.06 -3.33
N GLY A 99 -3.76 -2.07 -4.18
CA GLY A 99 -3.49 -1.89 -5.62
C GLY A 99 -2.04 -1.55 -5.96
N GLY A 100 -1.13 -1.72 -5.02
CA GLY A 100 0.30 -1.54 -5.21
C GLY A 100 1.04 -2.82 -5.60
N ALA A 101 2.31 -2.91 -5.21
CA ALA A 101 3.17 -4.07 -5.49
C ALA A 101 4.10 -4.37 -4.32
N SER A 102 4.52 -5.62 -4.21
CA SER A 102 5.55 -6.05 -3.28
C SER A 102 6.73 -6.67 -4.02
N TYR A 103 7.93 -6.39 -3.54
CA TYR A 103 9.20 -6.83 -4.09
C TYR A 103 10.04 -7.47 -3.00
N PHE A 104 10.80 -8.50 -3.35
CA PHE A 104 11.61 -9.26 -2.41
C PHE A 104 13.01 -9.45 -3.00
N PRO A 105 13.83 -8.38 -3.01
CA PRO A 105 15.19 -8.43 -3.51
C PRO A 105 16.04 -9.39 -2.68
N SER A 106 16.99 -10.02 -3.31
CA SER A 106 17.93 -10.92 -2.66
C SER A 106 19.11 -10.17 -2.04
N THR A 107 19.42 -8.98 -2.57
CA THR A 107 20.52 -8.14 -2.12
C THR A 107 20.10 -6.68 -1.98
N VAL A 108 20.88 -5.90 -1.24
CA VAL A 108 20.64 -4.47 -1.03
C VAL A 108 20.82 -3.67 -2.31
N GLU A 109 21.74 -4.10 -3.19
CA GLU A 109 22.03 -3.44 -4.47
C GLU A 109 20.80 -3.44 -5.40
N GLU A 110 19.96 -4.47 -5.31
CA GLU A 110 18.72 -4.55 -6.09
C GLU A 110 17.67 -3.52 -5.63
N VAL A 111 17.78 -3.00 -4.40
CA VAL A 111 16.81 -2.04 -3.83
C VAL A 111 16.81 -0.73 -4.58
N GLU A 112 17.96 -0.24 -5.02
CA GLU A 112 18.07 1.02 -5.77
C GLU A 112 17.29 0.95 -7.10
N ALA A 113 17.48 -0.16 -7.83
CA ALA A 113 16.77 -0.41 -9.08
C ALA A 113 15.25 -0.51 -8.84
N LEU A 114 14.83 -1.20 -7.78
CA LEU A 114 13.43 -1.34 -7.39
C LEU A 114 12.83 0.00 -6.96
N ALA A 115 13.55 0.81 -6.18
CA ALA A 115 13.09 2.13 -5.78
C ALA A 115 12.86 3.03 -7.01
N THR A 116 13.75 2.97 -7.98
CA THR A 116 13.60 3.69 -9.27
C THR A 116 12.36 3.19 -10.02
N GLN A 117 12.15 1.88 -10.10
CA GLN A 117 10.96 1.28 -10.72
C GLN A 117 9.67 1.71 -10.00
N VAL A 118 9.64 1.66 -8.68
CA VAL A 118 8.48 2.11 -7.88
C VAL A 118 8.20 3.59 -8.12
N ALA A 119 9.24 4.43 -8.14
CA ALA A 119 9.07 5.86 -8.44
C ALA A 119 8.53 6.09 -9.86
N HIS A 120 8.97 5.31 -10.84
CA HIS A 120 8.42 5.34 -12.20
C HIS A 120 6.95 4.92 -12.22
N ASP A 121 6.60 3.82 -11.56
CA ASP A 121 5.23 3.32 -11.46
C ASP A 121 4.30 4.38 -10.85
N ILE A 122 4.70 4.99 -9.74
CA ILE A 122 3.93 6.03 -9.04
C ILE A 122 3.66 7.24 -9.96
N ARG A 123 4.66 7.67 -10.74
CA ARG A 123 4.52 8.83 -11.65
C ARG A 123 3.61 8.54 -12.83
N ASN A 124 3.54 7.27 -13.28
CA ASN A 124 2.82 6.86 -14.47
C ASN A 124 1.49 6.13 -14.18
N GLN A 125 0.96 6.26 -12.98
CA GLN A 125 -0.36 5.72 -12.63
C GLN A 125 -1.48 6.48 -13.33
N TYR A 126 -2.47 5.73 -13.81
CA TYR A 126 -3.73 6.26 -14.26
C TYR A 126 -4.71 6.36 -13.09
N VAL A 127 -5.48 7.42 -13.05
CA VAL A 127 -6.64 7.55 -12.15
C VAL A 127 -7.88 7.32 -13.01
N LEU A 128 -8.70 6.34 -12.63
CA LEU A 128 -9.96 6.02 -13.33
C LEU A 128 -11.12 6.35 -12.40
N GLU A 129 -11.99 7.22 -12.87
CA GLU A 129 -13.24 7.56 -12.20
C GLU A 129 -14.41 6.87 -12.91
N PHE A 130 -15.34 6.35 -12.15
CA PHE A 130 -16.54 5.72 -12.69
C PHE A 130 -17.75 6.02 -11.78
N PRO A 131 -18.94 6.20 -12.36
CA PRO A 131 -20.15 6.37 -11.59
C PRO A 131 -20.54 5.07 -10.92
N VAL A 132 -20.93 5.15 -9.65
CA VAL A 132 -21.50 4.01 -8.93
C VAL A 132 -23.02 3.97 -9.21
N PRO A 133 -23.59 2.84 -9.65
CA PRO A 133 -25.01 2.73 -9.95
C PRO A 133 -25.89 3.10 -8.74
N SER A 134 -27.03 3.73 -8.99
CA SER A 134 -28.02 4.04 -7.97
C SER A 134 -28.51 2.75 -7.29
N GLY A 135 -28.64 2.77 -5.97
CA GLY A 135 -29.07 1.59 -5.20
C GLY A 135 -27.96 0.60 -4.87
N THR A 136 -26.68 0.92 -5.18
CA THR A 136 -25.55 0.12 -4.75
C THR A 136 -25.55 -0.01 -3.21
N LYS A 137 -25.41 -1.23 -2.72
CA LYS A 137 -25.36 -1.50 -1.27
C LYS A 137 -24.07 -0.97 -0.66
N VAL A 138 -24.15 -0.44 0.54
CA VAL A 138 -22.97 -0.10 1.36
C VAL A 138 -22.13 -1.35 1.61
N GLY A 139 -20.82 -1.26 1.39
CA GLY A 139 -19.93 -2.38 1.63
C GLY A 139 -18.87 -2.59 0.55
N PRO A 140 -18.17 -3.72 0.61
CA PRO A 140 -17.12 -4.09 -0.34
C PRO A 140 -17.73 -4.55 -1.66
N HIS A 141 -17.15 -4.09 -2.78
CA HIS A 141 -17.49 -4.48 -4.13
C HIS A 141 -16.24 -4.89 -4.89
N SER A 142 -16.33 -5.94 -5.71
CA SER A 142 -15.23 -6.35 -6.57
C SER A 142 -15.08 -5.39 -7.76
N LEU A 143 -13.83 -5.18 -8.18
CA LEU A 143 -13.48 -4.38 -9.35
C LEU A 143 -12.54 -5.19 -10.23
N ARG A 144 -12.83 -5.21 -11.52
CA ARG A 144 -11.94 -5.78 -12.54
C ARG A 144 -11.69 -4.74 -13.62
N VAL A 145 -10.42 -4.43 -13.85
CA VAL A 145 -9.99 -3.54 -14.92
C VAL A 145 -9.23 -4.37 -15.96
N ASN A 146 -9.60 -4.22 -17.23
CA ASN A 146 -8.88 -4.78 -18.36
C ASN A 146 -8.39 -3.63 -19.23
N ALA A 147 -7.16 -3.75 -19.74
CA ALA A 147 -6.58 -2.79 -20.65
C ALA A 147 -6.01 -3.49 -21.88
N GLU A 148 -6.19 -2.86 -23.03
CA GLU A 148 -5.66 -3.33 -24.31
C GLU A 148 -4.99 -2.18 -25.05
N SER A 149 -3.94 -2.50 -25.77
CA SER A 149 -3.26 -1.57 -26.66
C SER A 149 -3.35 -2.08 -28.09
N LYS A 150 -3.62 -1.19 -29.05
CA LYS A 150 -3.64 -1.53 -30.48
C LYS A 150 -2.34 -2.16 -30.97
N SER A 151 -1.19 -1.77 -30.39
CA SER A 151 0.12 -2.23 -30.80
C SER A 151 0.66 -3.41 -29.98
N ARG A 152 0.18 -3.60 -28.72
CA ARG A 152 0.71 -4.60 -27.78
C ARG A 152 -0.33 -5.65 -27.34
N GLY A 153 -1.59 -5.54 -27.80
CA GLY A 153 -2.66 -6.42 -27.38
C GLY A 153 -3.03 -6.21 -25.90
N LYS A 154 -3.40 -7.30 -25.23
CA LYS A 154 -3.80 -7.28 -23.82
C LYS A 154 -2.64 -6.90 -22.90
N LEU A 155 -2.90 -5.94 -22.02
CA LEU A 155 -1.90 -5.43 -21.07
C LEU A 155 -2.12 -6.05 -19.67
N THR A 156 -1.02 -6.16 -18.91
CA THR A 156 -1.10 -6.50 -17.48
C THR A 156 -1.51 -5.25 -16.71
N VAL A 157 -2.63 -5.37 -15.99
CA VAL A 157 -3.17 -4.28 -15.16
C VAL A 157 -2.90 -4.58 -13.70
N ARG A 158 -2.35 -3.58 -12.99
CA ARG A 158 -2.22 -3.56 -11.54
C ARG A 158 -3.21 -2.54 -10.99
N THR A 159 -4.14 -2.99 -10.16
CA THR A 159 -5.17 -2.15 -9.56
C THR A 159 -5.71 -2.82 -8.30
N ARG A 160 -6.49 -2.09 -7.53
CA ARG A 160 -7.25 -2.66 -6.42
C ARG A 160 -8.20 -3.73 -6.92
N PRO A 161 -8.38 -4.84 -6.20
CA PRO A 161 -9.32 -5.89 -6.58
C PRO A 161 -10.78 -5.51 -6.30
N GLY A 162 -11.01 -4.38 -5.62
CA GLY A 162 -12.32 -3.90 -5.25
C GLY A 162 -12.30 -2.49 -4.66
N TYR A 163 -13.48 -1.99 -4.34
CA TYR A 163 -13.68 -0.73 -3.65
C TYR A 163 -14.71 -0.90 -2.52
N TYR A 164 -14.68 -0.03 -1.56
CA TYR A 164 -15.67 0.03 -0.49
C TYR A 164 -16.64 1.17 -0.79
N TYR A 165 -17.89 0.85 -1.08
CA TYR A 165 -18.91 1.87 -1.30
C TYR A 165 -19.50 2.34 0.02
N GLN A 166 -19.47 3.63 0.24
CA GLN A 166 -20.17 4.33 1.30
C GLN A 166 -20.75 5.61 0.69
N PRO A 167 -22.08 5.79 0.72
CA PRO A 167 -22.67 7.04 0.22
C PRO A 167 -22.07 8.22 0.99
N ALA A 168 -21.79 9.30 0.30
CA ALA A 168 -21.39 10.54 0.95
C ALA A 168 -22.51 10.92 1.96
N THR A 169 -22.16 11.00 3.23
CA THR A 169 -23.05 11.61 4.21
C THR A 169 -23.31 13.05 3.75
N ALA A 170 -24.56 13.39 3.48
CA ALA A 170 -24.91 14.74 3.09
C ALA A 170 -24.30 15.71 4.10
N SER A 171 -23.32 16.51 3.64
CA SER A 171 -22.76 17.56 4.47
C SER A 171 -23.91 18.49 4.84
N PRO A 172 -24.13 18.83 6.12
CA PRO A 172 -25.19 19.76 6.47
C PRO A 172 -24.95 21.05 5.68
N ALA A 173 -25.94 21.44 4.89
CA ALA A 173 -25.90 22.68 4.14
C ALA A 173 -25.52 23.81 5.11
N LYS A 174 -24.42 24.49 4.84
CA LYS A 174 -24.09 25.72 5.54
C LYS A 174 -25.25 26.71 5.28
N ARG A 175 -26.02 26.96 6.33
CA ARG A 175 -26.92 28.10 6.38
C ARG A 175 -26.12 29.38 6.62
#